data_c51b130a7b0fb70e8aa6c2558549df38
#
_entry.id   c51b130a7b0fb70e8aa6c2558549df38
#
_cell.length_a   1.000
_cell.length_b   1.000
_cell.length_c   1.000
_cell.angle_alpha   90.00
_cell.angle_beta   90.00
_cell.angle_gamma   90.00
#
_symmetry.space_group_name_H-M   'P 1'
#
loop_
_entity.id
_entity.type
_entity.pdbx_description
1 polymer ?
#
loop_
_entity_poly.entity_id
_entity_poly.type
_entity_poly.pdbx_seq_one_letter_code
_entity_poly.pdbx_strand_id
1 'polypeptide(L)'
;MESDSARKMLTVTSTNLEVALVEKIPCSAQEDGALVYSARTLAEMLQRLPEDTVEISRKENRGRMTLTSGSVSYEVDVWDRGAFPKPDLPFPEDTVKVSGIPAVAQHTVFATAQDKDKPLLRCVNLMFTDAGL
;
A
#
# COMPACT_ATOMS: atom_id res chain seq x y z
N MET A 1 -0.69 -7.97 -2.32
CA MET A 1 0.52 -8.30 -1.55
C MET A 1 1.20 -9.48 -2.22
N GLU A 2 2.48 -9.37 -2.50
CA GLU A 2 3.26 -10.39 -3.21
C GLU A 2 4.58 -10.61 -2.47
N SER A 3 4.94 -11.86 -2.17
CA SER A 3 6.21 -12.24 -1.56
C SER A 3 7.21 -12.72 -2.60
N ASP A 4 8.45 -12.29 -2.45
CA ASP A 4 9.61 -12.74 -3.21
C ASP A 4 10.61 -13.37 -2.23
N SER A 5 10.68 -14.69 -2.23
CA SER A 5 11.53 -15.45 -1.29
C SER A 5 13.02 -15.28 -1.58
N ALA A 6 13.39 -15.14 -2.87
CA ALA A 6 14.79 -14.95 -3.27
C ALA A 6 15.32 -13.58 -2.82
N ARG A 7 14.50 -12.53 -2.90
CA ARG A 7 14.86 -11.18 -2.48
C ARG A 7 14.53 -10.87 -1.03
N LYS A 8 13.80 -11.75 -0.36
CA LYS A 8 13.28 -11.56 1.00
C LYS A 8 12.50 -10.25 1.13
N MET A 9 11.60 -10.01 0.20
CA MET A 9 10.82 -8.80 0.11
C MET A 9 9.33 -9.12 -0.01
N LEU A 10 8.53 -8.34 0.68
CA LEU A 10 7.09 -8.31 0.55
C LEU A 10 6.70 -7.02 -0.17
N THR A 11 6.07 -7.14 -1.33
CA THR A 11 5.51 -5.99 -2.06
C THR A 11 4.02 -5.87 -1.74
N VAL A 12 3.64 -4.74 -1.19
CA VAL A 12 2.24 -4.40 -0.89
C VAL A 12 1.78 -3.35 -1.89
N THR A 13 0.75 -3.68 -2.66
CA THR A 13 0.13 -2.75 -3.62
C THR A 13 -1.30 -2.48 -3.20
N SER A 14 -1.68 -1.22 -3.14
CA SER A 14 -3.06 -0.79 -2.91
C SER A 14 -3.48 0.22 -3.98
N THR A 15 -4.75 0.21 -4.34
CA THR A 15 -5.31 1.18 -5.30
C THR A 15 -6.80 1.36 -5.08
N ASN A 16 -7.28 2.55 -5.37
CA ASN A 16 -8.70 2.89 -5.53
C ASN A 16 -9.03 3.23 -6.99
N LEU A 17 -8.14 2.89 -7.94
CA LEU A 17 -8.15 3.18 -9.38
C LEU A 17 -7.77 4.64 -9.74
N GLU A 18 -7.82 5.58 -8.81
CA GLU A 18 -7.36 6.96 -9.00
C GLU A 18 -5.92 7.14 -8.49
N VAL A 19 -5.62 6.46 -7.38
CA VAL A 19 -4.31 6.48 -6.74
C VAL A 19 -3.84 5.04 -6.53
N ALA A 20 -2.58 4.80 -6.77
CA ALA A 20 -1.93 3.54 -6.42
C ALA A 20 -0.71 3.79 -5.53
N LEU A 21 -0.53 2.92 -4.56
CA LEU A 21 0.62 2.91 -3.67
C LEU A 21 1.29 1.54 -3.74
N VAL A 22 2.60 1.56 -3.88
CA VAL A 22 3.43 0.35 -3.84
C VAL A 22 4.49 0.53 -2.77
N GLU A 23 4.49 -0.36 -1.80
CA GLU A 23 5.47 -0.39 -0.71
C GLU A 23 6.21 -1.73 -0.73
N LYS A 24 7.52 -1.69 -0.45
CA LYS A 24 8.35 -2.88 -0.35
C LYS A 24 8.91 -2.99 1.06
N ILE A 25 8.63 -4.10 1.71
CA ILE A 25 8.98 -4.35 3.10
C ILE A 25 9.91 -5.56 3.16
N PRO A 26 11.05 -5.50 3.85
CA PRO A 26 11.87 -6.68 4.12
C PRO A 26 11.07 -7.73 4.89
N CYS A 27 11.17 -8.99 4.49
CA CYS A 27 10.49 -10.09 5.16
C CYS A 27 11.30 -11.39 5.08
N SER A 28 10.94 -12.36 5.91
CA SER A 28 11.49 -13.71 5.87
C SER A 28 10.55 -14.64 5.10
N ALA A 29 10.36 -14.37 3.79
CA ALA A 29 9.52 -15.22 2.96
C ALA A 29 10.18 -16.58 2.73
N GLN A 30 9.42 -17.65 2.96
CA GLN A 30 9.84 -19.02 2.68
C GLN A 30 9.49 -19.42 1.24
N GLU A 31 8.38 -18.91 0.73
CA GLU A 31 7.85 -19.20 -0.60
C GLU A 31 7.36 -17.93 -1.29
N ASP A 32 7.37 -17.97 -2.62
CA ASP A 32 6.75 -16.95 -3.43
C ASP A 32 5.23 -17.09 -3.38
N GLY A 33 4.54 -15.99 -3.24
CA GLY A 33 3.08 -16.02 -3.17
C GLY A 33 2.45 -14.67 -3.45
N ALA A 34 1.17 -14.70 -3.78
CA ALA A 34 0.39 -13.49 -3.97
C ALA A 34 -1.00 -13.64 -3.35
N LEU A 35 -1.43 -12.62 -2.62
CA LEU A 35 -2.69 -12.57 -1.92
C LEU A 35 -3.39 -11.24 -2.17
N VAL A 36 -4.71 -11.29 -2.36
CA VAL A 36 -5.58 -10.12 -2.43
C VAL A 36 -6.55 -10.17 -1.27
N TYR A 37 -6.69 -9.07 -0.52
CA TYR A 37 -7.52 -8.99 0.68
C TYR A 37 -8.05 -7.58 0.90
N SER A 38 -9.01 -7.44 1.83
CA SER A 38 -9.54 -6.15 2.25
C SER A 38 -8.50 -5.38 3.07
N ALA A 39 -8.04 -4.24 2.54
CA ALA A 39 -7.07 -3.39 3.22
C ALA A 39 -7.60 -2.87 4.57
N ARG A 40 -8.91 -2.51 4.64
CA ARG A 40 -9.55 -2.05 5.88
C ARG A 40 -9.51 -3.14 6.95
N THR A 41 -9.97 -4.35 6.60
CA THR A 41 -10.01 -5.48 7.54
C THR A 41 -8.63 -5.82 8.05
N LEU A 42 -7.62 -5.86 7.15
CA LEU A 42 -6.25 -6.12 7.56
C LEU A 42 -5.71 -5.03 8.50
N ALA A 43 -5.92 -3.76 8.17
CA ALA A 43 -5.45 -2.65 9.02
C ALA A 43 -6.06 -2.70 10.42
N GLU A 44 -7.36 -2.99 10.54
CA GLU A 44 -8.05 -3.14 11.83
C GLU A 44 -7.51 -4.32 12.65
N MET A 45 -7.14 -5.41 11.99
CA MET A 45 -6.54 -6.58 12.66
C MET A 45 -5.11 -6.30 13.10
N LEU A 46 -4.27 -5.74 12.22
CA LEU A 46 -2.87 -5.43 12.52
C LEU A 46 -2.73 -4.47 13.71
N GLN A 47 -3.64 -3.49 13.86
CA GLN A 47 -3.64 -2.56 14.98
C GLN A 47 -3.93 -3.23 16.34
N ARG A 48 -4.48 -4.43 16.34
CA ARG A 48 -4.85 -5.19 17.55
C ARG A 48 -3.91 -6.35 17.86
N LEU A 49 -2.87 -6.54 17.05
CA LEU A 49 -1.88 -7.58 17.31
C LEU A 49 -0.94 -7.16 18.45
N PRO A 50 -0.51 -8.12 19.29
CA PRO A 50 0.30 -7.83 20.48
C PRO A 50 1.77 -7.59 20.15
N GLU A 51 2.26 -8.05 19.00
CA GLU A 51 3.68 -7.99 18.62
C GLU A 51 3.85 -7.27 17.28
N ASP A 52 5.01 -6.65 17.09
CA ASP A 52 5.37 -5.96 15.84
C ASP A 52 5.65 -6.94 14.68
N THR A 53 5.85 -8.21 14.98
CA THR A 53 6.09 -9.25 13.97
C THR A 53 4.82 -10.04 13.72
N VAL A 54 4.48 -10.19 12.45
CA VAL A 54 3.31 -10.95 11.99
C VAL A 54 3.74 -12.03 11.02
N GLU A 55 3.36 -13.25 11.31
CA GLU A 55 3.48 -14.37 10.39
C GLU A 55 2.22 -14.45 9.52
N ILE A 56 2.43 -14.53 8.20
CA ILE A 56 1.35 -14.63 7.23
C ILE A 56 1.47 -15.97 6.53
N SER A 57 0.46 -16.81 6.65
CA SER A 57 0.42 -18.11 6.00
C SER A 57 -0.88 -18.30 5.20
N ARG A 58 -0.82 -19.09 4.14
CA ARG A 58 -1.99 -19.52 3.37
C ARG A 58 -2.02 -21.02 3.32
N LYS A 59 -3.14 -21.61 3.73
CA LYS A 59 -3.40 -23.02 3.50
C LYS A 59 -3.98 -23.19 2.10
N GLU A 60 -3.37 -24.05 1.30
CA GLU A 60 -3.90 -24.41 -0.02
C GLU A 60 -5.37 -24.84 0.09
N ASN A 61 -6.18 -24.43 -0.87
CA ASN A 61 -7.60 -24.78 -1.04
C ASN A 61 -8.64 -24.15 -0.09
N ARG A 62 -8.33 -23.14 0.72
CA ARG A 62 -9.35 -22.60 1.62
C ARG A 62 -9.80 -21.16 1.35
N GLY A 63 -9.24 -20.47 0.37
CA GLY A 63 -9.60 -19.07 0.11
C GLY A 63 -9.38 -18.14 1.31
N ARG A 64 -8.52 -18.57 2.26
CA ARG A 64 -8.21 -17.84 3.49
C ARG A 64 -6.72 -17.77 3.74
N MET A 65 -6.30 -16.67 4.34
CA MET A 65 -4.96 -16.54 4.93
C MET A 65 -5.08 -16.48 6.45
N THR A 66 -4.01 -16.90 7.12
CA THR A 66 -3.89 -16.81 8.57
C THR A 66 -2.83 -15.77 8.90
N LEU A 67 -3.15 -14.87 9.83
CA LEU A 67 -2.24 -13.90 10.43
C LEU A 67 -1.99 -14.33 11.87
N THR A 68 -0.74 -14.58 12.24
CA THR A 68 -0.38 -14.98 13.60
C THR A 68 0.64 -14.00 14.17
N SER A 69 0.42 -13.59 15.42
CA SER A 69 1.36 -12.77 16.20
C SER A 69 1.27 -13.19 17.65
N GLY A 70 2.37 -13.76 18.18
CA GLY A 70 2.38 -14.37 19.51
C GLY A 70 1.31 -15.45 19.68
N SER A 71 0.43 -15.27 20.64
CA SER A 71 -0.69 -16.20 20.92
C SER A 71 -1.98 -15.89 20.14
N VAL A 72 -2.00 -14.81 19.35
CA VAL A 72 -3.18 -14.35 18.61
C VAL A 72 -3.11 -14.80 17.17
N SER A 73 -4.21 -15.36 16.66
CA SER A 73 -4.33 -15.77 15.26
C SER A 73 -5.67 -15.32 14.69
N TYR A 74 -5.62 -14.73 13.49
CA TYR A 74 -6.79 -14.33 12.72
C TYR A 74 -6.86 -15.08 11.40
N GLU A 75 -8.05 -15.48 10.98
CA GLU A 75 -8.29 -15.96 9.62
C GLU A 75 -9.01 -14.88 8.81
N VAL A 76 -8.51 -14.60 7.61
CA VAL A 76 -9.02 -13.57 6.71
C VAL A 76 -9.32 -14.17 5.35
N ASP A 77 -10.46 -13.84 4.79
CA ASP A 77 -10.80 -14.25 3.42
C ASP A 77 -9.90 -13.52 2.41
N VAL A 78 -9.43 -14.26 1.41
CA VAL A 78 -8.62 -13.74 0.32
C VAL A 78 -9.30 -14.00 -1.01
N TRP A 79 -9.09 -13.09 -1.95
CA TRP A 79 -9.60 -13.19 -3.31
C TRP A 79 -8.52 -13.66 -4.28
N ASP A 80 -8.95 -14.06 -5.46
CA ASP A 80 -8.06 -14.42 -6.54
C ASP A 80 -7.20 -13.22 -6.97
N ARG A 81 -5.91 -13.49 -7.23
CA ARG A 81 -4.96 -12.49 -7.71
C ARG A 81 -5.41 -11.84 -9.01
N GLY A 82 -6.05 -12.59 -9.89
CA GLY A 82 -6.53 -12.12 -11.19
C GLY A 82 -7.60 -11.04 -11.09
N ALA A 83 -8.33 -10.97 -9.96
CA ALA A 83 -9.34 -9.96 -9.73
C ALA A 83 -8.76 -8.59 -9.30
N PHE A 84 -7.47 -8.52 -8.92
CA PHE A 84 -6.85 -7.27 -8.52
C PHE A 84 -6.40 -6.47 -9.74
N PRO A 85 -6.90 -5.23 -9.92
CA PRO A 85 -6.46 -4.37 -11.00
C PRO A 85 -4.98 -4.06 -10.84
N LYS A 86 -4.16 -4.40 -11.83
CA LYS A 86 -2.76 -3.99 -11.84
C LYS A 86 -2.71 -2.52 -12.22
N PRO A 87 -2.32 -1.62 -11.30
CA PRO A 87 -2.14 -0.24 -11.67
C PRO A 87 -0.99 -0.19 -12.69
N ASP A 88 -1.27 0.41 -13.84
CA ASP A 88 -0.22 0.81 -14.76
C ASP A 88 0.49 2.01 -14.12
N LEU A 89 1.62 1.76 -13.49
CA LEU A 89 2.46 2.79 -12.90
C LEU A 89 3.58 3.08 -13.90
N PRO A 90 3.41 4.05 -14.78
CA PRO A 90 4.51 4.47 -15.63
C PRO A 90 5.60 5.02 -14.70
N PHE A 91 6.76 4.39 -14.73
CA PHE A 91 7.96 5.00 -14.16
C PHE A 91 8.46 5.99 -15.21
N PRO A 92 8.26 7.30 -15.03
CA PRO A 92 8.76 8.28 -15.96
C PRO A 92 10.30 8.16 -16.03
N GLU A 93 10.84 8.29 -17.22
CA GLU A 93 12.31 8.29 -17.43
C GLU A 93 12.97 9.46 -16.67
N ASP A 94 12.23 10.57 -16.54
CA ASP A 94 12.66 11.75 -15.79
C ASP A 94 12.03 11.76 -14.39
N THR A 95 12.87 11.59 -13.39
CA THR A 95 12.47 11.67 -11.98
C THR A 95 13.19 12.79 -11.26
N VAL A 96 12.45 13.57 -10.50
CA VAL A 96 12.98 14.61 -9.61
C VAL A 96 12.88 14.13 -8.17
N LYS A 97 14.00 14.10 -7.45
CA LYS A 97 14.01 13.82 -6.02
C LYS A 97 13.67 15.09 -5.27
N VAL A 98 12.57 15.07 -4.55
CA VAL A 98 12.12 16.21 -3.74
C VAL A 98 12.06 15.80 -2.27
N SER A 99 12.63 16.63 -1.39
CA SER A 99 12.53 16.49 0.06
C SER A 99 11.48 17.45 0.61
N GLY A 100 10.87 17.11 1.75
CA GLY A 100 9.94 18.02 2.45
C GLY A 100 8.50 18.01 1.93
N ILE A 101 8.15 17.23 0.93
CA ILE A 101 6.77 17.13 0.41
C ILE A 101 5.71 16.91 1.50
N PRO A 102 5.90 16.04 2.52
CA PRO A 102 4.91 15.89 3.59
C PRO A 102 4.63 17.19 4.35
N ALA A 103 5.66 17.99 4.64
CA ALA A 103 5.49 19.28 5.31
C ALA A 103 4.74 20.29 4.42
N VAL A 104 5.13 20.38 3.13
CA VAL A 104 4.43 21.22 2.15
C VAL A 104 2.96 20.83 2.05
N ALA A 105 2.65 19.54 1.97
CA ALA A 105 1.28 19.04 1.91
C ALA A 105 0.48 19.45 3.17
N GLN A 106 1.03 19.30 4.37
CA GLN A 106 0.37 19.72 5.61
C GLN A 106 0.03 21.22 5.62
N HIS A 107 0.88 22.07 5.01
CA HIS A 107 0.69 23.52 4.98
C HIS A 107 -0.19 24.01 3.82
N THR A 108 -0.55 23.18 2.86
CA THR A 108 -1.28 23.59 1.66
C THR A 108 -2.62 22.89 1.49
N VAL A 109 -2.72 21.60 1.83
CA VAL A 109 -3.91 20.78 1.57
C VAL A 109 -5.17 21.33 2.25
N PHE A 110 -5.05 21.95 3.43
CA PHE A 110 -6.20 22.51 4.14
C PHE A 110 -6.90 23.65 3.36
N ALA A 111 -6.19 24.31 2.45
CA ALA A 111 -6.72 25.41 1.64
C ALA A 111 -7.45 24.93 0.37
N THR A 112 -7.39 23.63 0.08
CA THR A 112 -8.07 23.07 -1.10
C THR A 112 -9.58 22.95 -0.87
N ALA A 113 -10.37 23.08 -1.95
CA ALA A 113 -11.81 22.92 -1.87
C ALA A 113 -12.21 21.48 -1.53
N GLN A 114 -13.28 21.32 -0.74
CA GLN A 114 -13.89 20.01 -0.45
C GLN A 114 -14.95 19.61 -1.48
N ASP A 115 -15.35 20.55 -2.34
CA ASP A 115 -16.39 20.38 -3.34
C ASP A 115 -15.94 19.42 -4.46
N LYS A 116 -16.68 18.33 -4.63
CA LYS A 116 -16.37 17.29 -5.64
C LYS A 116 -16.61 17.79 -7.06
N ASP A 117 -17.47 18.77 -7.23
CA ASP A 117 -17.83 19.32 -8.56
C ASP A 117 -16.77 20.28 -9.10
N LYS A 118 -15.77 20.61 -8.31
CA LYS A 118 -14.67 21.51 -8.67
C LYS A 118 -13.31 20.85 -8.56
N PRO A 119 -12.99 19.87 -9.43
CA PRO A 119 -11.79 19.04 -9.27
C PRO A 119 -10.48 19.85 -9.26
N LEU A 120 -10.38 20.90 -10.07
CA LEU A 120 -9.16 21.73 -10.11
C LEU A 120 -8.91 22.51 -8.82
N LEU A 121 -9.95 22.88 -8.08
CA LEU A 121 -9.80 23.59 -6.81
C LEU A 121 -9.43 22.64 -5.65
N ARG A 122 -9.47 21.33 -5.87
CA ARG A 122 -9.04 20.30 -4.94
C ARG A 122 -7.56 19.93 -5.10
N CYS A 123 -6.88 20.54 -6.06
CA CYS A 123 -5.49 20.23 -6.37
C CYS A 123 -4.54 21.22 -5.69
N VAL A 124 -3.33 20.75 -5.42
CA VAL A 124 -2.17 21.58 -5.08
C VAL A 124 -1.29 21.63 -6.32
N ASN A 125 -0.95 22.82 -6.78
CA ASN A 125 -0.02 22.98 -7.90
C ASN A 125 1.42 22.94 -7.39
N LEU A 126 2.21 22.01 -7.91
CA LEU A 126 3.64 21.92 -7.65
C LEU A 126 4.40 22.47 -8.85
N MET A 127 5.16 23.53 -8.65
CA MET A 127 5.97 24.15 -9.70
C MET A 127 7.45 23.94 -9.40
N PHE A 128 8.15 23.24 -10.28
CA PHE A 128 9.59 23.06 -10.19
C PHE A 128 10.29 24.16 -10.97
N THR A 129 11.16 24.88 -10.30
CA THR A 129 11.99 25.94 -10.90
C THR A 129 13.45 25.64 -10.62
N ASP A 130 14.35 26.28 -11.36
CA ASP A 130 15.80 26.15 -11.13
C ASP A 130 16.22 26.62 -9.72
N ALA A 131 15.39 27.39 -9.04
CA ALA A 131 15.60 27.83 -7.67
C ALA A 131 15.08 26.86 -6.59
N GLY A 132 14.50 25.71 -7.00
CA GLY A 132 13.86 24.73 -6.13
C GLY A 132 12.34 24.83 -6.11
N LEU A 133 11.70 24.17 -5.14
CA LEU A 133 10.27 24.24 -4.87
C LEU A 133 9.90 25.53 -4.18
#